data_599a0c9b1b38778918a01d64be87048f
#
_entry.id   599a0c9b1b38778918a01d64be87048f
#
_cell.length_a   1.000
_cell.length_b   1.000
_cell.length_c   1.000
_cell.angle_alpha   90.00
_cell.angle_beta   90.00
_cell.angle_gamma   90.00
#
_symmetry.space_group_name_H-M   'P 1'
#
loop_
_entity.id
_entity.type
_entity.pdbx_description
1 polymer ?
#
loop_
_entity_poly.entity_id
_entity_poly.type
_entity_poly.pdbx_seq_one_letter_code
_entity_poly.pdbx_strand_id
1 'polypeptide(L)'
;MLNSFDILETIKMIEDEHLDIRTITMGISLLDCITGDINTTCDKVYDKITRKAEHLVETGEQIEAELGIPIIHKRISVTPMAMIGAATDATSYVPLAQTLDRAAAACGVNFVGGFSALVQKGFAKGDEILIRSIPEALATTDLVCSSVNVASTKAGTNLDAIRMMGEVIRQTAELTADRQCIGAGKLVVFANAVEDNPFMAGAFHGVGEADCVLNVGVSGPGVVHSAIQRAGTECSMNEIADIIKKTAFKITRMGQLVGSIASERLNVPFGIVDLCLAPTPAVGDSVARILEEVGLECC
;
A
#
# COMPACT_ATOMS: atom_id res chain seq x y z
N MET A 1 4.59 -22.33 23.53
CA MET A 1 3.27 -22.79 24.03
C MET A 1 2.46 -21.52 24.27
N LEU A 2 1.38 -21.30 23.48
CA LEU A 2 0.45 -20.20 23.72
C LEU A 2 -0.24 -20.44 25.04
N ASN A 3 -0.16 -19.50 25.95
CA ASN A 3 -0.85 -19.62 27.23
C ASN A 3 -2.28 -19.05 27.09
N SER A 4 -3.21 -19.47 27.91
CA SER A 4 -4.61 -19.03 27.87
C SER A 4 -4.78 -17.50 28.02
N PHE A 5 -3.84 -16.85 28.69
CA PHE A 5 -3.82 -15.40 28.85
C PHE A 5 -3.53 -14.69 27.52
N ASP A 6 -2.53 -15.19 26.76
CA ASP A 6 -2.17 -14.63 25.44
C ASP A 6 -3.31 -14.78 24.42
N ILE A 7 -4.07 -15.90 24.52
CA ILE A 7 -5.25 -16.12 23.66
C ILE A 7 -6.36 -15.13 23.99
N LEU A 8 -6.69 -14.96 25.28
CA LEU A 8 -7.72 -14.02 25.72
C LEU A 8 -7.35 -12.57 25.39
N GLU A 9 -6.08 -12.21 25.53
CA GLU A 9 -5.59 -10.88 25.13
C GLU A 9 -5.76 -10.64 23.63
N THR A 10 -5.45 -11.64 22.80
CA THR A 10 -5.64 -11.54 21.34
C THR A 10 -7.12 -11.37 20.96
N ILE A 11 -8.02 -12.16 21.56
CA ILE A 11 -9.45 -12.04 21.34
C ILE A 11 -9.92 -10.62 21.70
N LYS A 12 -9.48 -10.10 22.84
CA LYS A 12 -9.82 -8.74 23.28
C LYS A 12 -9.31 -7.68 22.31
N MET A 13 -8.09 -7.83 21.77
CA MET A 13 -7.55 -6.89 20.78
C MET A 13 -8.41 -6.87 19.50
N ILE A 14 -8.98 -8.00 19.10
CA ILE A 14 -9.83 -8.09 17.90
C ILE A 14 -11.23 -7.55 18.19
N GLU A 15 -11.90 -8.03 19.23
CA GLU A 15 -13.31 -7.72 19.49
C GLU A 15 -13.51 -6.33 20.09
N ASP A 16 -12.69 -5.94 21.08
CA ASP A 16 -12.87 -4.68 21.81
C ASP A 16 -11.99 -3.53 21.27
N GLU A 17 -10.81 -3.84 20.75
CA GLU A 17 -9.80 -2.84 20.37
C GLU A 17 -9.66 -2.66 18.86
N HIS A 18 -10.49 -3.37 18.09
CA HIS A 18 -10.59 -3.26 16.63
C HIS A 18 -9.25 -3.46 15.89
N LEU A 19 -8.46 -4.45 16.34
CA LEU A 19 -7.27 -4.88 15.61
C LEU A 19 -7.68 -5.46 14.27
N ASP A 20 -7.14 -4.92 13.21
CA ASP A 20 -7.27 -5.49 11.86
C ASP A 20 -5.90 -5.64 11.17
N ILE A 21 -5.83 -6.59 10.25
CA ILE A 21 -4.80 -6.63 9.23
C ILE A 21 -5.30 -5.76 8.08
N ARG A 22 -4.71 -4.57 7.95
CA ARG A 22 -5.13 -3.61 6.92
C ARG A 22 -4.97 -4.17 5.52
N THR A 23 -3.90 -4.93 5.28
CA THR A 23 -3.65 -5.49 3.95
C THR A 23 -2.68 -6.66 3.99
N ILE A 24 -2.91 -7.62 3.08
CA ILE A 24 -1.88 -8.49 2.53
C ILE A 24 -1.59 -8.00 1.12
N THR A 25 -0.34 -7.64 0.85
CA THR A 25 0.08 -7.10 -0.45
C THR A 25 1.13 -8.02 -1.08
N MET A 26 0.84 -8.52 -2.27
CA MET A 26 1.81 -9.28 -3.05
C MET A 26 2.58 -8.33 -3.97
N GLY A 27 3.87 -8.18 -3.73
CA GLY A 27 4.80 -7.50 -4.62
C GLY A 27 5.23 -8.42 -5.75
N ILE A 28 5.17 -7.96 -7.00
CA ILE A 28 5.51 -8.75 -8.19
C ILE A 28 6.46 -7.94 -9.07
N SER A 29 7.66 -8.47 -9.32
CA SER A 29 8.58 -7.89 -10.30
C SER A 29 8.05 -8.14 -11.72
N LEU A 30 8.05 -7.10 -12.54
CA LEU A 30 7.65 -7.18 -13.95
C LEU A 30 8.84 -6.99 -14.92
N LEU A 31 10.08 -7.02 -14.41
CA LEU A 31 11.26 -6.77 -15.23
C LEU A 31 11.44 -7.79 -16.38
N ASP A 32 11.03 -9.03 -16.18
CA ASP A 32 11.05 -10.09 -17.20
C ASP A 32 9.90 -9.98 -18.24
N CYS A 33 8.94 -9.11 -18.00
CA CYS A 33 7.86 -8.82 -18.94
C CYS A 33 8.24 -7.80 -20.02
N ILE A 34 9.37 -7.12 -19.85
CA ILE A 34 9.83 -6.03 -20.75
C ILE A 34 10.02 -6.54 -22.17
N THR A 35 9.41 -5.84 -23.14
CA THR A 35 9.63 -6.03 -24.58
C THR A 35 9.67 -4.67 -25.30
N GLY A 36 10.04 -4.67 -26.58
CA GLY A 36 10.01 -3.44 -27.40
C GLY A 36 8.58 -3.03 -27.83
N ASP A 37 7.60 -3.96 -27.77
CA ASP A 37 6.22 -3.73 -28.15
C ASP A 37 5.32 -3.65 -26.91
N ILE A 38 4.49 -2.61 -26.83
CA ILE A 38 3.63 -2.38 -25.66
C ILE A 38 2.55 -3.45 -25.50
N ASN A 39 1.99 -3.96 -26.61
CA ASN A 39 0.93 -4.97 -26.53
C ASN A 39 1.48 -6.30 -26.01
N THR A 40 2.62 -6.74 -26.53
CA THR A 40 3.30 -7.94 -26.03
C THR A 40 3.72 -7.79 -24.58
N THR A 41 4.13 -6.57 -24.16
CA THR A 41 4.43 -6.28 -22.74
C THR A 41 3.17 -6.37 -21.90
N CYS A 42 2.03 -5.82 -22.34
CA CYS A 42 0.75 -5.92 -21.66
C CYS A 42 0.32 -7.38 -21.46
N ASP A 43 0.42 -8.21 -22.50
CA ASP A 43 0.05 -9.64 -22.41
C ASP A 43 0.90 -10.38 -21.36
N LYS A 44 2.22 -10.17 -21.38
CA LYS A 44 3.13 -10.79 -20.39
C LYS A 44 2.85 -10.30 -18.97
N VAL A 45 2.56 -9.00 -18.79
CA VAL A 45 2.21 -8.40 -17.50
C VAL A 45 0.93 -9.04 -16.97
N TYR A 46 -0.10 -9.14 -17.80
CA TYR A 46 -1.36 -9.76 -17.43
C TYR A 46 -1.16 -11.22 -17.00
N ASP A 47 -0.49 -12.02 -17.83
CA ASP A 47 -0.24 -13.44 -17.56
C ASP A 47 0.60 -13.66 -16.28
N LYS A 48 1.60 -12.81 -16.04
CA LYS A 48 2.44 -12.94 -14.85
C LYS A 48 1.66 -12.61 -13.58
N ILE A 49 0.92 -11.50 -13.57
CA ILE A 49 0.14 -11.08 -12.41
C ILE A 49 -0.93 -12.11 -12.08
N THR A 50 -1.73 -12.52 -13.05
CA THR A 50 -2.83 -13.48 -12.82
C THR A 50 -2.32 -14.83 -12.33
N ARG A 51 -1.21 -15.32 -12.87
CA ARG A 51 -0.59 -16.58 -12.41
C ARG A 51 0.00 -16.48 -11.00
N LYS A 52 0.68 -15.34 -10.66
CA LYS A 52 1.34 -15.21 -9.35
C LYS A 52 0.36 -14.93 -8.22
N ALA A 53 -0.69 -14.17 -8.49
CA ALA A 53 -1.67 -13.77 -7.48
C ALA A 53 -2.96 -14.62 -7.51
N GLU A 54 -3.00 -15.73 -8.25
CA GLU A 54 -4.17 -16.59 -8.42
C GLU A 54 -4.84 -16.96 -7.09
N HIS A 55 -4.05 -17.31 -6.08
CA HIS A 55 -4.55 -17.78 -4.78
C HIS A 55 -4.46 -16.75 -3.65
N LEU A 56 -4.10 -15.49 -3.96
CA LEU A 56 -3.87 -14.47 -2.92
C LEU A 56 -5.13 -14.17 -2.10
N VAL A 57 -6.26 -13.98 -2.78
CA VAL A 57 -7.53 -13.63 -2.14
C VAL A 57 -8.05 -14.80 -1.31
N GLU A 58 -8.12 -15.99 -1.89
CA GLU A 58 -8.55 -17.21 -1.21
C GLU A 58 -7.71 -17.48 0.04
N THR A 59 -6.38 -17.37 -0.07
CA THR A 59 -5.48 -17.57 1.07
C THR A 59 -5.75 -16.54 2.18
N GLY A 60 -5.97 -15.27 1.82
CA GLY A 60 -6.31 -14.23 2.79
C GLY A 60 -7.62 -14.52 3.53
N GLU A 61 -8.66 -14.96 2.82
CA GLU A 61 -9.96 -15.31 3.39
C GLU A 61 -9.89 -16.55 4.31
N GLN A 62 -9.10 -17.55 3.92
CA GLN A 62 -8.85 -18.74 4.75
C GLN A 62 -8.15 -18.37 6.07
N ILE A 63 -7.12 -17.51 6.02
CA ILE A 63 -6.39 -17.06 7.21
C ILE A 63 -7.32 -16.25 8.12
N GLU A 64 -8.13 -15.37 7.55
CA GLU A 64 -9.14 -14.60 8.29
C GLU A 64 -10.13 -15.52 9.03
N ALA A 65 -10.64 -16.54 8.34
CA ALA A 65 -11.56 -17.50 8.93
C ALA A 65 -10.91 -18.36 10.04
N GLU A 66 -9.64 -18.73 9.90
CA GLU A 66 -8.93 -19.57 10.87
C GLU A 66 -8.48 -18.81 12.11
N LEU A 67 -8.01 -17.57 11.94
CA LEU A 67 -7.48 -16.78 13.05
C LEU A 67 -8.53 -15.87 13.70
N GLY A 68 -9.67 -15.65 13.04
CA GLY A 68 -10.66 -14.68 13.47
C GLY A 68 -10.19 -13.22 13.37
N ILE A 69 -9.09 -12.94 12.67
CA ILE A 69 -8.53 -11.59 12.50
C ILE A 69 -8.95 -11.05 11.15
N PRO A 70 -9.71 -9.92 11.08
CA PRO A 70 -10.12 -9.35 9.81
C PRO A 70 -8.92 -8.96 8.93
N ILE A 71 -8.94 -9.35 7.65
CA ILE A 71 -7.97 -8.93 6.63
C ILE A 71 -8.72 -8.06 5.62
N ILE A 72 -8.67 -6.75 5.82
CA ILE A 72 -9.55 -5.80 5.13
C ILE A 72 -9.30 -5.77 3.62
N HIS A 73 -8.03 -5.78 3.20
CA HIS A 73 -7.69 -5.70 1.78
C HIS A 73 -6.65 -6.75 1.36
N LYS A 74 -6.85 -7.30 0.18
CA LYS A 74 -5.88 -8.10 -0.56
C LYS A 74 -5.44 -7.26 -1.76
N ARG A 75 -4.12 -7.03 -1.92
CA ARG A 75 -3.58 -6.04 -2.86
C ARG A 75 -2.39 -6.60 -3.63
N ILE A 76 -2.10 -5.97 -4.77
CA ILE A 76 -0.90 -6.24 -5.57
C ILE A 76 -0.11 -4.94 -5.69
N SER A 77 1.22 -5.03 -5.61
CA SER A 77 2.15 -3.97 -6.01
C SER A 77 3.10 -4.51 -7.08
N VAL A 78 3.39 -3.70 -8.08
CA VAL A 78 4.27 -4.11 -9.18
C VAL A 78 5.43 -3.14 -9.35
N THR A 79 6.45 -3.58 -10.09
CA THR A 79 7.58 -2.71 -10.49
C THR A 79 7.07 -1.41 -11.08
N PRO A 80 7.68 -0.24 -10.76
CA PRO A 80 7.26 1.04 -11.33
C PRO A 80 7.13 0.99 -12.86
N MET A 81 5.90 1.19 -13.34
CA MET A 81 5.55 0.99 -14.76
C MET A 81 6.25 1.98 -15.70
N ALA A 82 6.76 3.11 -15.17
CA ALA A 82 7.62 3.99 -15.95
C ALA A 82 8.88 3.28 -16.47
N MET A 83 9.45 2.37 -15.66
CA MET A 83 10.63 1.59 -16.03
C MET A 83 10.28 0.53 -17.09
N ILE A 84 9.14 -0.12 -16.94
CA ILE A 84 8.65 -1.15 -17.87
C ILE A 84 8.33 -0.51 -19.23
N GLY A 85 7.57 0.58 -19.23
CA GLY A 85 7.17 1.29 -20.45
C GLY A 85 8.33 1.96 -21.19
N ALA A 86 9.42 2.34 -20.48
CA ALA A 86 10.56 3.03 -21.08
C ALA A 86 11.27 2.24 -22.20
N ALA A 87 11.15 0.91 -22.20
CA ALA A 87 11.70 0.05 -23.24
C ALA A 87 10.84 -0.01 -24.49
N THR A 88 9.60 0.45 -24.45
CA THR A 88 8.67 0.44 -25.58
C THR A 88 8.76 1.73 -26.40
N ASP A 89 8.16 1.72 -27.58
CA ASP A 89 8.00 2.91 -28.43
C ASP A 89 6.69 3.65 -28.17
N ALA A 90 5.95 3.27 -27.14
CA ALA A 90 4.67 3.85 -26.81
C ALA A 90 4.79 5.32 -26.36
N THR A 91 3.84 6.13 -26.80
CA THR A 91 3.72 7.54 -26.42
C THR A 91 2.70 7.78 -25.29
N SER A 92 2.00 6.73 -24.86
CA SER A 92 1.07 6.71 -23.74
C SER A 92 1.14 5.33 -23.03
N TYR A 93 1.07 5.34 -21.71
CA TYR A 93 1.05 4.12 -20.90
C TYR A 93 -0.34 3.78 -20.33
N VAL A 94 -1.39 4.41 -20.83
CA VAL A 94 -2.78 4.04 -20.50
C VAL A 94 -3.06 2.55 -20.73
N PRO A 95 -2.61 1.91 -21.85
CA PRO A 95 -2.79 0.47 -22.03
C PRO A 95 -2.17 -0.39 -20.92
N LEU A 96 -1.03 0.02 -20.35
CA LEU A 96 -0.41 -0.66 -19.22
C LEU A 96 -1.28 -0.55 -17.96
N ALA A 97 -1.84 0.64 -17.67
CA ALA A 97 -2.76 0.82 -16.55
C ALA A 97 -4.03 -0.04 -16.70
N GLN A 98 -4.63 -0.04 -17.90
CA GLN A 98 -5.80 -0.88 -18.20
C GLN A 98 -5.49 -2.38 -18.06
N THR A 99 -4.28 -2.78 -18.39
CA THR A 99 -3.83 -4.17 -18.20
C THR A 99 -3.68 -4.53 -16.73
N LEU A 100 -3.12 -3.63 -15.91
CA LEU A 100 -3.07 -3.79 -14.46
C LEU A 100 -4.48 -3.91 -13.86
N ASP A 101 -5.41 -3.07 -14.30
CA ASP A 101 -6.80 -3.08 -13.85
C ASP A 101 -7.49 -4.42 -14.15
N ARG A 102 -7.39 -4.88 -15.39
CA ARG A 102 -7.93 -6.19 -15.80
C ARG A 102 -7.33 -7.36 -15.02
N ALA A 103 -6.01 -7.33 -14.80
CA ALA A 103 -5.32 -8.36 -14.03
C ALA A 103 -5.77 -8.35 -12.56
N ALA A 104 -5.88 -7.17 -11.96
CA ALA A 104 -6.37 -7.00 -10.59
C ALA A 104 -7.82 -7.52 -10.44
N ALA A 105 -8.69 -7.18 -11.39
CA ALA A 105 -10.07 -7.67 -11.42
C ALA A 105 -10.14 -9.20 -11.57
N ALA A 106 -9.29 -9.79 -12.44
CA ALA A 106 -9.22 -11.23 -12.62
C ALA A 106 -8.76 -11.99 -11.36
N CYS A 107 -7.85 -11.39 -10.58
CA CYS A 107 -7.40 -11.94 -9.29
C CYS A 107 -8.37 -11.66 -8.14
N GLY A 108 -9.38 -10.80 -8.31
CA GLY A 108 -10.32 -10.42 -7.25
C GLY A 108 -9.72 -9.52 -6.17
N VAL A 109 -8.58 -8.87 -6.42
CA VAL A 109 -7.94 -8.00 -5.44
C VAL A 109 -8.61 -6.63 -5.38
N ASN A 110 -8.45 -5.94 -4.26
CA ASN A 110 -9.09 -4.64 -4.03
C ASN A 110 -8.39 -3.51 -4.78
N PHE A 111 -7.04 -3.57 -4.90
CA PHE A 111 -6.24 -2.54 -5.55
C PHE A 111 -4.96 -3.11 -6.15
N VAL A 112 -4.43 -2.43 -7.16
CA VAL A 112 -3.09 -2.66 -7.71
C VAL A 112 -2.32 -1.34 -7.77
N GLY A 113 -1.13 -1.32 -7.18
CA GLY A 113 -0.18 -0.21 -7.23
C GLY A 113 0.99 -0.52 -8.16
N GLY A 114 1.75 0.52 -8.50
CA GLY A 114 2.93 0.40 -9.37
C GLY A 114 2.78 1.14 -10.70
N PHE A 115 1.64 1.79 -10.97
CA PHE A 115 1.58 2.78 -12.04
C PHE A 115 2.31 4.06 -11.60
N SER A 116 3.64 3.94 -11.48
CA SER A 116 4.49 4.85 -10.71
C SER A 116 5.73 5.28 -11.47
N ALA A 117 6.26 6.48 -11.10
CA ALA A 117 7.52 7.02 -11.56
C ALA A 117 8.36 7.55 -10.38
N LEU A 118 9.69 7.36 -10.44
CA LEU A 118 10.63 7.74 -9.40
C LEU A 118 11.57 8.83 -9.94
N VAL A 119 11.15 10.10 -9.85
CA VAL A 119 11.76 11.24 -10.55
C VAL A 119 12.55 12.18 -9.62
N GLN A 120 12.86 11.78 -8.41
CA GLN A 120 13.62 12.58 -7.45
C GLN A 120 15.02 12.95 -7.92
N LYS A 121 15.59 12.21 -8.88
CA LYS A 121 16.91 12.47 -9.47
C LYS A 121 16.87 13.05 -10.89
N GLY A 122 15.68 13.45 -11.35
CA GLY A 122 15.42 13.87 -12.71
C GLY A 122 14.56 12.88 -13.49
N PHE A 123 14.21 13.20 -14.71
CA PHE A 123 13.35 12.38 -15.56
C PHE A 123 14.16 11.44 -16.45
N ALA A 124 13.73 10.17 -16.53
CA ALA A 124 14.10 9.25 -17.57
C ALA A 124 13.03 9.25 -18.69
N LYS A 125 13.32 8.60 -19.84
CA LYS A 125 12.43 8.57 -21.01
C LYS A 125 10.99 8.14 -20.67
N GLY A 126 10.82 7.13 -19.82
CA GLY A 126 9.50 6.59 -19.48
C GLY A 126 8.73 7.43 -18.46
N ASP A 127 9.42 8.24 -17.65
CA ASP A 127 8.82 8.93 -16.53
C ASP A 127 7.81 10.00 -16.96
N GLU A 128 8.20 10.85 -17.93
CA GLU A 128 7.31 11.89 -18.43
C GLU A 128 6.08 11.30 -19.14
N ILE A 129 6.26 10.21 -19.88
CA ILE A 129 5.16 9.54 -20.59
C ILE A 129 4.18 8.99 -19.54
N LEU A 130 4.69 8.30 -18.50
CA LEU A 130 3.85 7.77 -17.45
C LEU A 130 3.09 8.89 -16.73
N ILE A 131 3.79 9.94 -16.29
CA ILE A 131 3.18 11.04 -15.53
C ILE A 131 2.07 11.72 -16.35
N ARG A 132 2.30 11.95 -17.65
CA ARG A 132 1.28 12.51 -18.55
C ARG A 132 0.11 11.55 -18.81
N SER A 133 0.32 10.24 -18.66
CA SER A 133 -0.72 9.23 -18.81
C SER A 133 -1.60 9.07 -17.55
N ILE A 134 -1.17 9.56 -16.37
CA ILE A 134 -1.89 9.37 -15.10
C ILE A 134 -3.35 9.85 -15.16
N PRO A 135 -3.68 11.06 -15.66
CA PRO A 135 -5.06 11.52 -15.64
C PRO A 135 -6.02 10.59 -16.36
N GLU A 136 -5.69 10.18 -17.58
CA GLU A 136 -6.51 9.26 -18.38
C GLU A 136 -6.49 7.86 -17.81
N ALA A 137 -5.34 7.37 -17.34
CA ALA A 137 -5.20 6.05 -16.70
C ALA A 137 -6.14 5.93 -15.51
N LEU A 138 -6.12 6.88 -14.57
CA LEU A 138 -6.96 6.84 -13.36
C LEU A 138 -8.44 7.16 -13.63
N ALA A 139 -8.75 7.82 -14.74
CA ALA A 139 -10.12 8.04 -15.18
C ALA A 139 -10.74 6.79 -15.83
N THR A 140 -9.92 5.94 -16.47
CA THR A 140 -10.37 4.75 -17.22
C THR A 140 -10.18 3.43 -16.48
N THR A 141 -9.69 3.46 -15.25
CA THR A 141 -9.47 2.27 -14.40
C THR A 141 -10.11 2.44 -13.04
N ASP A 142 -10.50 1.32 -12.42
CA ASP A 142 -11.15 1.31 -11.11
C ASP A 142 -10.21 0.92 -9.97
N LEU A 143 -9.33 -0.06 -10.17
CA LEU A 143 -8.50 -0.67 -9.14
C LEU A 143 -7.06 -0.16 -9.13
N VAL A 144 -6.62 0.55 -10.18
CA VAL A 144 -5.25 1.05 -10.31
C VAL A 144 -5.01 2.27 -9.43
N CYS A 145 -3.91 2.21 -8.69
CA CYS A 145 -3.38 3.34 -7.93
C CYS A 145 -2.03 3.79 -8.52
N SER A 146 -1.73 5.07 -8.40
CA SER A 146 -0.55 5.69 -8.97
C SER A 146 0.25 6.48 -7.95
N SER A 147 1.57 6.58 -8.17
CA SER A 147 2.42 7.42 -7.34
C SER A 147 3.60 8.00 -8.11
N VAL A 148 4.05 9.17 -7.66
CA VAL A 148 5.25 9.81 -8.21
C VAL A 148 6.13 10.29 -7.05
N ASN A 149 7.37 9.79 -6.98
CA ASN A 149 8.33 10.25 -5.98
C ASN A 149 9.15 11.42 -6.54
N VAL A 150 8.90 12.64 -6.03
CA VAL A 150 9.46 13.89 -6.58
C VAL A 150 10.66 14.41 -5.81
N ALA A 151 10.95 13.86 -4.62
CA ALA A 151 12.03 14.35 -3.77
C ALA A 151 12.66 13.23 -2.95
N SER A 152 13.91 13.41 -2.55
CA SER A 152 14.55 12.62 -1.49
C SER A 152 15.57 13.45 -0.74
N THR A 153 15.85 13.07 0.51
CA THR A 153 16.88 13.70 1.33
C THR A 153 18.26 13.68 0.63
N LYS A 154 18.52 12.62 -0.15
CA LYS A 154 19.77 12.42 -0.88
C LYS A 154 19.86 13.25 -2.16
N ALA A 155 18.78 13.36 -2.91
CA ALA A 155 18.76 13.98 -4.24
C ALA A 155 18.22 15.43 -4.23
N GLY A 156 17.57 15.85 -3.15
CA GLY A 156 16.83 17.10 -3.10
C GLY A 156 15.45 16.97 -3.75
N THR A 157 14.89 18.09 -4.18
CA THR A 157 13.52 18.20 -4.69
C THR A 157 13.52 18.50 -6.18
N ASN A 158 12.81 17.72 -6.97
CA ASN A 158 12.58 17.97 -8.39
C ASN A 158 11.40 18.94 -8.57
N LEU A 159 11.69 20.24 -8.68
CA LEU A 159 10.66 21.29 -8.81
C LEU A 159 9.85 21.20 -10.11
N ASP A 160 10.46 20.72 -11.20
CA ASP A 160 9.74 20.52 -12.47
C ASP A 160 8.71 19.38 -12.33
N ALA A 161 9.07 18.31 -11.60
CA ALA A 161 8.12 17.25 -11.30
C ALA A 161 6.96 17.75 -10.41
N ILE A 162 7.25 18.57 -9.39
CA ILE A 162 6.19 19.16 -8.54
C ILE A 162 5.22 19.99 -9.37
N ARG A 163 5.73 20.86 -10.25
CA ARG A 163 4.89 21.67 -11.15
C ARG A 163 4.02 20.79 -12.03
N MET A 164 4.61 19.76 -12.65
CA MET A 164 3.89 18.81 -13.49
C MET A 164 2.81 18.06 -12.70
N MET A 165 3.12 17.61 -11.48
CA MET A 165 2.16 16.92 -10.63
C MET A 165 0.99 17.80 -10.20
N GLY A 166 1.19 19.09 -9.97
CA GLY A 166 0.09 20.03 -9.72
C GLY A 166 -0.93 20.06 -10.88
N GLU A 167 -0.44 20.09 -12.12
CA GLU A 167 -1.30 20.03 -13.31
C GLU A 167 -1.99 18.67 -13.47
N VAL A 168 -1.26 17.57 -13.24
CA VAL A 168 -1.76 16.20 -13.31
C VAL A 168 -2.86 15.96 -12.27
N ILE A 169 -2.67 16.37 -11.01
CA ILE A 169 -3.69 16.25 -9.95
C ILE A 169 -4.97 16.98 -10.36
N ARG A 170 -4.86 18.22 -10.84
CA ARG A 170 -6.02 18.99 -11.29
C ARG A 170 -6.75 18.30 -12.43
N GLN A 171 -6.04 17.86 -13.48
CA GLN A 171 -6.62 17.15 -14.61
C GLN A 171 -7.29 15.83 -14.18
N THR A 172 -6.65 15.07 -13.28
CA THR A 172 -7.20 13.82 -12.76
C THR A 172 -8.51 14.06 -12.00
N ALA A 173 -8.56 15.11 -11.18
CA ALA A 173 -9.77 15.49 -10.46
C ALA A 173 -10.88 15.90 -11.42
N GLU A 174 -10.57 16.73 -12.44
CA GLU A 174 -11.53 17.17 -13.46
C GLU A 174 -12.10 15.99 -14.25
N LEU A 175 -11.25 15.05 -14.70
CA LEU A 175 -11.68 13.88 -15.47
C LEU A 175 -12.52 12.87 -14.66
N THR A 176 -12.48 12.95 -13.33
CA THR A 176 -13.23 12.06 -12.43
C THR A 176 -14.22 12.81 -11.55
N ALA A 177 -14.62 14.03 -11.94
CA ALA A 177 -15.51 14.89 -11.18
C ALA A 177 -16.90 14.26 -10.97
N ASP A 178 -17.39 13.52 -11.94
CA ASP A 178 -18.63 12.74 -11.89
C ASP A 178 -18.59 11.59 -10.85
N ARG A 179 -17.39 11.14 -10.48
CA ARG A 179 -17.12 10.12 -9.46
C ARG A 179 -16.45 10.71 -8.21
N GLN A 180 -16.83 11.90 -7.80
CA GLN A 180 -16.32 12.60 -6.62
C GLN A 180 -14.80 12.81 -6.62
N CYS A 181 -14.21 13.01 -7.79
CA CYS A 181 -12.76 13.18 -7.99
C CYS A 181 -11.91 11.99 -7.49
N ILE A 182 -12.46 10.78 -7.48
CA ILE A 182 -11.80 9.58 -6.91
C ILE A 182 -10.43 9.29 -7.55
N GLY A 183 -10.21 9.67 -8.80
CA GLY A 183 -8.91 9.54 -9.45
C GLY A 183 -7.80 10.25 -8.67
N ALA A 184 -8.06 11.45 -8.16
CA ALA A 184 -7.09 12.17 -7.32
C ALA A 184 -6.85 11.47 -5.97
N GLY A 185 -7.84 10.77 -5.42
CA GLY A 185 -7.71 9.95 -4.21
C GLY A 185 -6.87 8.68 -4.42
N LYS A 186 -6.70 8.23 -5.67
CA LYS A 186 -5.84 7.09 -6.04
C LYS A 186 -4.41 7.49 -6.44
N LEU A 187 -4.04 8.77 -6.29
CA LEU A 187 -2.74 9.32 -6.68
C LEU A 187 -1.99 9.86 -5.47
N VAL A 188 -0.73 9.47 -5.31
CA VAL A 188 0.15 9.96 -4.25
C VAL A 188 1.39 10.61 -4.84
N VAL A 189 1.77 11.78 -4.30
CA VAL A 189 3.05 12.43 -4.57
C VAL A 189 3.94 12.26 -3.35
N PHE A 190 5.05 11.56 -3.51
CA PHE A 190 5.98 11.23 -2.44
C PHE A 190 7.19 12.16 -2.36
N ALA A 191 7.67 12.33 -1.14
CA ALA A 191 9.05 12.70 -0.83
C ALA A 191 9.65 11.60 0.05
N ASN A 192 10.86 11.14 -0.28
CA ASN A 192 11.52 10.04 0.42
C ASN A 192 10.73 8.71 0.40
N ALA A 193 10.11 8.35 -0.72
CA ALA A 193 9.58 7.01 -0.85
C ALA A 193 10.68 5.98 -0.60
N VAL A 194 10.37 4.95 0.16
CA VAL A 194 11.27 3.81 0.42
C VAL A 194 11.49 3.00 -0.86
N GLU A 195 12.55 2.17 -0.89
CA GLU A 195 12.91 1.42 -2.09
C GLU A 195 11.86 0.39 -2.49
N ASP A 196 11.19 -0.24 -1.52
CA ASP A 196 9.99 -1.06 -1.70
C ASP A 196 8.86 -0.48 -0.87
N ASN A 197 7.73 -0.15 -1.48
CA ASN A 197 6.60 0.46 -0.80
C ASN A 197 5.31 -0.31 -1.09
N PRO A 198 4.90 -1.25 -0.22
CA PRO A 198 3.69 -2.04 -0.44
C PRO A 198 2.39 -1.32 -0.07
N PHE A 199 2.43 -0.03 0.28
CA PHE A 199 1.27 0.69 0.82
C PHE A 199 0.52 1.50 -0.24
N MET A 200 -0.80 1.33 -0.23
CA MET A 200 -1.74 2.05 -1.09
C MET A 200 -1.99 3.49 -0.55
N ALA A 201 -2.21 4.49 -1.40
CA ALA A 201 -2.35 4.41 -2.87
C ALA A 201 -0.99 4.40 -3.60
N GLY A 202 0.10 4.65 -2.92
CA GLY A 202 1.41 4.85 -3.51
C GLY A 202 2.24 3.58 -3.67
N ALA A 203 1.65 2.40 -3.58
CA ALA A 203 2.39 1.15 -3.61
C ALA A 203 3.16 0.93 -4.91
N PHE A 204 4.37 0.41 -4.78
CA PHE A 204 5.17 -0.16 -5.87
C PHE A 204 6.12 -1.21 -5.33
N HIS A 205 6.51 -2.17 -6.18
CA HIS A 205 7.47 -3.22 -5.85
C HIS A 205 8.88 -2.76 -6.25
N GLY A 206 9.79 -2.78 -5.30
CA GLY A 206 11.16 -2.33 -5.47
C GLY A 206 11.95 -3.23 -6.44
N VAL A 207 12.82 -2.63 -7.25
CA VAL A 207 13.64 -3.38 -8.23
C VAL A 207 14.73 -4.24 -7.58
N GLY A 208 15.05 -3.96 -6.31
CA GLY A 208 16.02 -4.75 -5.53
C GLY A 208 15.41 -5.96 -4.83
N GLU A 209 14.07 -6.09 -4.86
CA GLU A 209 13.35 -7.16 -4.20
C GLU A 209 13.31 -8.46 -5.04
N ALA A 210 12.89 -9.56 -4.41
CA ALA A 210 12.71 -10.83 -5.08
C ALA A 210 11.62 -10.75 -6.16
N ASP A 211 11.55 -11.75 -7.07
CA ASP A 211 10.54 -11.80 -8.15
C ASP A 211 9.10 -11.70 -7.64
N CYS A 212 8.86 -12.23 -6.44
CA CYS A 212 7.59 -12.09 -5.75
C CYS A 212 7.83 -12.04 -4.24
N VAL A 213 7.17 -11.13 -3.53
CA VAL A 213 7.28 -10.93 -2.07
C VAL A 213 5.90 -10.67 -1.47
N LEU A 214 5.65 -11.20 -0.29
CA LEU A 214 4.41 -10.94 0.45
C LEU A 214 4.68 -9.96 1.59
N ASN A 215 3.93 -8.88 1.64
CA ASN A 215 4.01 -7.84 2.67
C ASN A 215 2.68 -7.74 3.43
N VAL A 216 2.74 -7.37 4.71
CA VAL A 216 1.55 -7.24 5.56
C VAL A 216 1.51 -5.84 6.17
N GLY A 217 0.39 -5.15 6.02
CA GLY A 217 0.12 -3.90 6.72
C GLY A 217 -0.88 -4.12 7.85
N VAL A 218 -0.57 -3.63 9.04
CA VAL A 218 -1.43 -3.75 10.22
C VAL A 218 -1.92 -2.38 10.64
N SER A 219 -3.19 -2.27 11.01
CA SER A 219 -3.75 -1.02 11.55
C SER A 219 -3.63 -1.00 13.07
N GLY A 220 -3.09 0.08 13.59
CA GLY A 220 -2.76 0.19 15.00
C GLY A 220 -3.45 1.29 15.81
N PRO A 221 -4.11 2.32 15.22
CA PRO A 221 -4.62 3.45 15.99
C PRO A 221 -5.62 3.05 17.07
N GLY A 222 -6.63 2.23 16.75
CA GLY A 222 -7.65 1.78 17.69
C GLY A 222 -7.08 1.01 18.88
N VAL A 223 -6.13 0.11 18.64
CA VAL A 223 -5.48 -0.67 19.72
C VAL A 223 -4.63 0.22 20.63
N VAL A 224 -3.89 1.17 20.05
CA VAL A 224 -3.09 2.16 20.80
C VAL A 224 -4.02 3.07 21.62
N HIS A 225 -5.09 3.55 21.02
CA HIS A 225 -6.12 4.35 21.68
C HIS A 225 -6.69 3.65 22.93
N SER A 226 -7.16 2.42 22.75
CA SER A 226 -7.70 1.61 23.86
C SER A 226 -6.66 1.35 24.96
N ALA A 227 -5.39 1.15 24.59
CA ALA A 227 -4.32 0.96 25.58
C ALA A 227 -4.06 2.22 26.40
N ILE A 228 -4.10 3.40 25.77
CA ILE A 228 -3.91 4.70 26.44
C ILE A 228 -5.12 5.03 27.34
N GLN A 229 -6.35 4.85 26.83
CA GLN A 229 -7.55 5.07 27.65
C GLN A 229 -7.56 4.24 28.94
N ARG A 230 -7.12 2.99 28.88
CA ARG A 230 -6.99 2.13 30.09
C ARG A 230 -5.95 2.63 31.08
N ALA A 231 -4.91 3.29 30.61
CA ALA A 231 -3.86 3.84 31.47
C ALA A 231 -4.32 5.12 32.20
N GLY A 232 -5.27 5.85 31.65
CA GLY A 232 -5.83 7.07 32.20
C GLY A 232 -4.98 8.31 31.92
N THR A 233 -5.53 9.47 32.30
CA THR A 233 -4.93 10.82 32.05
C THR A 233 -3.78 11.19 32.99
N GLU A 234 -3.54 10.43 34.05
CA GLU A 234 -2.51 10.68 35.06
C GLU A 234 -1.12 10.14 34.69
N CYS A 235 -0.99 9.54 33.48
CA CYS A 235 0.27 8.97 33.02
C CYS A 235 1.32 10.03 32.66
N SER A 236 2.57 9.76 33.07
CA SER A 236 3.71 10.53 32.58
C SER A 236 3.98 10.23 31.10
N MET A 237 4.67 11.15 30.41
CA MET A 237 5.06 10.97 29.00
C MET A 237 5.89 9.69 28.77
N ASN A 238 6.71 9.28 29.74
CA ASN A 238 7.48 8.05 29.65
C ASN A 238 6.59 6.80 29.71
N GLU A 239 5.59 6.81 30.58
CA GLU A 239 4.61 5.71 30.66
C GLU A 239 3.78 5.60 29.39
N ILE A 240 3.34 6.72 28.83
CA ILE A 240 2.63 6.77 27.53
C ILE A 240 3.53 6.18 26.43
N ALA A 241 4.78 6.62 26.34
CA ALA A 241 5.73 6.09 25.36
C ALA A 241 5.95 4.57 25.51
N ASP A 242 6.01 4.07 26.72
CA ASP A 242 6.17 2.62 26.98
C ASP A 242 4.91 1.83 26.65
N ILE A 243 3.72 2.39 26.87
CA ILE A 243 2.44 1.78 26.47
C ILE A 243 2.39 1.66 24.95
N ILE A 244 2.68 2.76 24.21
CA ILE A 244 2.69 2.78 22.74
C ILE A 244 3.67 1.74 22.20
N LYS A 245 4.91 1.69 22.72
CA LYS A 245 5.92 0.71 22.29
C LYS A 245 5.46 -0.74 22.51
N LYS A 246 4.93 -1.05 23.69
CA LYS A 246 4.44 -2.41 24.02
C LYS A 246 3.28 -2.80 23.10
N THR A 247 2.37 -1.88 22.85
CA THR A 247 1.22 -2.11 21.97
C THR A 247 1.67 -2.31 20.52
N ALA A 248 2.56 -1.46 20.01
CA ALA A 248 3.14 -1.61 18.69
C ALA A 248 3.82 -2.97 18.47
N PHE A 249 4.55 -3.44 19.49
CA PHE A 249 5.18 -4.76 19.46
C PHE A 249 4.17 -5.90 19.33
N LYS A 250 3.05 -5.83 20.06
CA LYS A 250 1.98 -6.84 19.99
C LYS A 250 1.33 -6.87 18.62
N ILE A 251 0.97 -5.70 18.10
CA ILE A 251 0.36 -5.55 16.77
C ILE A 251 1.28 -6.10 15.68
N THR A 252 2.57 -5.76 15.72
CA THR A 252 3.57 -6.24 14.76
C THR A 252 3.69 -7.76 14.78
N ARG A 253 3.63 -8.39 15.94
CA ARG A 253 3.66 -9.86 16.05
C ARG A 253 2.45 -10.53 15.39
N MET A 254 1.28 -9.91 15.43
CA MET A 254 0.10 -10.42 14.73
C MET A 254 0.27 -10.32 13.22
N GLY A 255 0.79 -9.21 12.72
CA GLY A 255 1.13 -9.05 11.31
C GLY A 255 2.16 -10.08 10.83
N GLN A 256 3.17 -10.36 11.66
CA GLN A 256 4.18 -11.38 11.39
C GLN A 256 3.59 -12.80 11.34
N LEU A 257 2.65 -13.11 12.22
CA LEU A 257 1.96 -14.41 12.23
C LEU A 257 1.19 -14.61 10.92
N VAL A 258 0.34 -13.64 10.57
CA VAL A 258 -0.45 -13.68 9.32
C VAL A 258 0.46 -13.76 8.10
N GLY A 259 1.51 -12.93 8.05
CA GLY A 259 2.47 -12.93 6.94
C GLY A 259 3.23 -14.24 6.79
N SER A 260 3.62 -14.88 7.90
CA SER A 260 4.31 -16.18 7.87
C SER A 260 3.40 -17.29 7.34
N ILE A 261 2.15 -17.35 7.79
CA ILE A 261 1.16 -18.34 7.31
C ILE A 261 0.87 -18.13 5.82
N ALA A 262 0.64 -16.88 5.40
CA ALA A 262 0.37 -16.58 4.01
C ALA A 262 1.58 -16.87 3.10
N SER A 263 2.79 -16.56 3.55
CA SER A 263 4.05 -16.89 2.86
C SER A 263 4.20 -18.40 2.62
N GLU A 264 3.93 -19.21 3.64
CA GLU A 264 4.01 -20.67 3.53
C GLU A 264 2.98 -21.22 2.55
N ARG A 265 1.71 -20.76 2.62
CA ARG A 265 0.62 -21.24 1.76
C ARG A 265 0.80 -20.84 0.30
N LEU A 266 1.25 -19.62 0.07
CA LEU A 266 1.47 -19.09 -1.28
C LEU A 266 2.83 -19.48 -1.86
N ASN A 267 3.72 -20.06 -1.05
CA ASN A 267 5.12 -20.33 -1.40
C ASN A 267 5.84 -19.10 -1.97
N VAL A 268 5.65 -17.95 -1.30
CA VAL A 268 6.23 -16.65 -1.65
C VAL A 268 6.99 -16.12 -0.44
N PRO A 269 8.24 -15.61 -0.59
CA PRO A 269 8.98 -15.04 0.52
C PRO A 269 8.19 -13.98 1.28
N PHE A 270 8.28 -14.00 2.61
CA PHE A 270 7.74 -12.95 3.45
C PHE A 270 8.73 -11.77 3.48
N GLY A 271 8.23 -10.58 3.19
CA GLY A 271 8.98 -9.33 3.18
C GLY A 271 8.89 -8.58 4.50
N ILE A 272 8.04 -7.57 4.53
CA ILE A 272 7.93 -6.65 5.66
C ILE A 272 6.54 -6.68 6.33
N VAL A 273 6.54 -6.30 7.62
CA VAL A 273 5.32 -5.87 8.32
C VAL A 273 5.37 -4.36 8.47
N ASP A 274 4.35 -3.68 8.00
CA ASP A 274 4.15 -2.26 8.27
C ASP A 274 3.13 -2.05 9.36
N LEU A 275 3.47 -1.21 10.31
CA LEU A 275 2.54 -0.71 11.32
C LEU A 275 1.98 0.62 10.86
N CYS A 276 0.77 0.60 10.34
CA CYS A 276 0.07 1.80 9.89
C CYS A 276 -0.67 2.45 11.06
N LEU A 277 -0.40 3.73 11.29
CA LEU A 277 -1.15 4.57 12.22
C LEU A 277 -2.03 5.59 11.48
N ALA A 278 -2.32 5.35 10.19
CA ALA A 278 -3.19 6.20 9.41
C ALA A 278 -4.62 6.18 9.97
N PRO A 279 -5.30 7.34 9.99
CA PRO A 279 -6.67 7.42 10.48
C PRO A 279 -7.62 6.59 9.62
N THR A 280 -8.66 6.05 10.26
CA THR A 280 -9.78 5.41 9.59
C THR A 280 -11.03 6.27 9.70
N PRO A 281 -12.12 5.98 8.97
CA PRO A 281 -13.40 6.65 9.14
C PRO A 281 -14.07 6.42 10.50
N ALA A 282 -13.58 5.46 11.28
CA ALA A 282 -14.12 5.20 12.61
C ALA A 282 -13.84 6.36 13.58
N VAL A 283 -14.84 6.72 14.38
CA VAL A 283 -14.72 7.81 15.35
C VAL A 283 -13.66 7.46 16.41
N GLY A 284 -12.68 8.35 16.57
CA GLY A 284 -11.60 8.16 17.55
C GLY A 284 -10.40 7.37 17.02
N ASP A 285 -10.49 6.80 15.83
CA ASP A 285 -9.41 5.98 15.25
C ASP A 285 -8.41 6.88 14.46
N SER A 286 -7.71 7.76 15.20
CA SER A 286 -6.65 8.60 14.66
C SER A 286 -5.57 8.90 15.68
N VAL A 287 -4.33 9.09 15.23
CA VAL A 287 -3.20 9.49 16.09
C VAL A 287 -3.45 10.84 16.76
N ALA A 288 -4.06 11.79 16.04
CA ALA A 288 -4.41 13.09 16.61
C ALA A 288 -5.34 12.93 17.81
N ARG A 289 -6.38 12.11 17.69
CA ARG A 289 -7.31 11.84 18.78
C ARG A 289 -6.62 11.17 19.98
N ILE A 290 -5.71 10.23 19.70
CA ILE A 290 -4.91 9.57 20.74
C ILE A 290 -4.09 10.60 21.53
N LEU A 291 -3.46 11.55 20.83
CA LEU A 291 -2.65 12.60 21.46
C LEU A 291 -3.50 13.62 22.24
N GLU A 292 -4.68 13.97 21.74
CA GLU A 292 -5.63 14.84 22.46
C GLU A 292 -6.07 14.22 23.80
N GLU A 293 -6.32 12.93 23.84
CA GLU A 293 -6.75 12.23 25.06
C GLU A 293 -5.70 12.19 26.16
N VAL A 294 -4.43 12.33 25.81
CA VAL A 294 -3.34 12.48 26.79
C VAL A 294 -2.99 13.95 27.10
N GLY A 295 -3.84 14.87 26.66
CA GLY A 295 -3.71 16.29 26.97
C GLY A 295 -2.75 17.06 26.05
N LEU A 296 -2.37 16.50 24.90
CA LEU A 296 -1.63 17.21 23.88
C LEU A 296 -2.60 17.92 22.93
N GLU A 297 -2.36 19.22 22.68
CA GLU A 297 -3.11 19.94 21.66
C GLU A 297 -2.57 19.59 20.28
N CYS A 298 -3.48 19.13 19.41
CA CYS A 298 -3.19 18.90 17.98
C CYS A 298 -3.70 20.10 17.20
N CYS A 299 -2.78 20.85 16.60
CA CYS A 299 -3.09 21.99 15.72
C CYS A 299 -3.49 21.52 14.33
#